data_ce83dd0d674934d8c2f02df6eeff2c29
#
_entry.id   ce83dd0d674934d8c2f02df6eeff2c29
#
_cell.length_a   1.000
_cell.length_b   1.000
_cell.length_c   1.000
_cell.angle_alpha   90.00
_cell.angle_beta   90.00
_cell.angle_gamma   90.00
#
_symmetry.space_group_name_H-M   'P 1'
#
loop_
_entity.id
_entity.type
_entity.pdbx_description
1 polymer ?
#
loop_
_entity_poly.entity_id
_entity_poly.type
_entity_poly.pdbx_seq_one_letter_code
_entity_poly.pdbx_strand_id
1 'polypeptide(L)'
;PSVTGRGQIVYANKNWNTSVEGASADYATLRAASPVVGRFFTEEEVKMRNKVAVLGTTVARELFGEANPIGETIKINLVNFKVIGILPSKGANAFHDQDDVIIVPYTTAMYRVLGDEYLDSIDVEVKSSELMDAAQQEIKDLMRQRKKINDPDKEGVDIRNMAEIQETLTRTTRTMSWLLGSIAIISLLVGGIGIMNIMLVSVTERTK
;
A
#
# COMPACT_ATOMS: atom_id res chain seq x y z
N PRO A 1 9.26 -4.36 -10.31
CA PRO A 1 8.79 -3.23 -11.10
C PRO A 1 7.27 -3.12 -11.03
N SER A 2 6.77 -1.88 -10.98
CA SER A 2 5.34 -1.60 -11.02
C SER A 2 5.01 -0.38 -11.88
N VAL A 3 3.81 -0.39 -12.43
CA VAL A 3 3.17 0.71 -13.14
C VAL A 3 1.73 0.80 -12.66
N THR A 4 1.24 2.00 -12.39
CA THR A 4 -0.09 2.18 -11.81
C THR A 4 -0.89 3.17 -12.64
N GLY A 5 -2.13 2.84 -12.91
CA GLY A 5 -3.06 3.73 -13.60
C GLY A 5 -4.49 3.45 -13.17
N ARG A 6 -5.42 4.21 -13.72
CA ARG A 6 -6.85 3.93 -13.55
C ARG A 6 -7.43 3.29 -14.79
N GLY A 7 -8.32 2.34 -14.59
CA GLY A 7 -8.98 1.66 -15.69
C GLY A 7 -10.45 1.44 -15.43
N GLN A 8 -11.23 1.51 -16.50
CA GLN A 8 -12.62 1.10 -16.47
C GLN A 8 -12.71 -0.39 -16.77
N ILE A 9 -13.28 -1.12 -15.82
CA ILE A 9 -13.47 -2.56 -15.93
C ILE A 9 -14.91 -2.85 -16.28
N VAL A 10 -15.11 -3.73 -17.23
CA VAL A 10 -16.44 -4.14 -17.68
C VAL A 10 -16.54 -5.65 -17.62
N TYR A 11 -17.61 -6.12 -16.99
CA TYR A 11 -18.04 -7.52 -16.98
C TYR A 11 -19.54 -7.59 -17.20
N ALA A 12 -19.95 -8.26 -18.26
CA ALA A 12 -21.36 -8.31 -18.70
C ALA A 12 -21.99 -6.89 -18.77
N ASN A 13 -22.98 -6.61 -17.93
CA ASN A 13 -23.66 -5.32 -17.88
C ASN A 13 -23.18 -4.42 -16.73
N LYS A 14 -22.13 -4.84 -16.00
CA LYS A 14 -21.56 -4.07 -14.90
C LYS A 14 -20.25 -3.41 -15.34
N ASN A 15 -20.03 -2.22 -14.82
CA ASN A 15 -18.77 -1.51 -14.98
C ASN A 15 -18.30 -0.96 -13.63
N TRP A 16 -17.01 -0.90 -13.47
CA TRP A 16 -16.36 -0.39 -12.26
C TRP A 16 -15.08 0.35 -12.64
N ASN A 17 -14.82 1.50 -12.01
CA ASN A 17 -13.58 2.23 -12.22
C ASN A 17 -12.67 1.99 -11.02
N THR A 18 -11.51 1.41 -11.26
CA THR A 18 -10.58 1.02 -10.20
C THR A 18 -9.14 1.29 -10.59
N SER A 19 -8.23 1.13 -9.62
CA SER A 19 -6.80 1.17 -9.86
C SER A 19 -6.35 -0.11 -10.58
N VAL A 20 -5.59 0.06 -11.64
CA VAL A 20 -4.92 -1.04 -12.36
C VAL A 20 -3.45 -0.96 -12.07
N GLU A 21 -2.92 -1.97 -11.38
CA GLU A 21 -1.51 -2.09 -11.05
C GLU A 21 -0.86 -3.17 -11.89
N GLY A 22 0.10 -2.77 -12.71
CA GLY A 22 0.99 -3.69 -13.43
C GLY A 22 2.15 -4.08 -12.53
N ALA A 23 2.33 -5.37 -12.26
CA ALA A 23 3.33 -5.87 -11.32
C ALA A 23 4.17 -7.02 -11.90
N SER A 24 5.30 -7.34 -11.25
CA SER A 24 6.07 -8.56 -11.51
C SER A 24 5.48 -9.77 -10.78
N ALA A 25 5.93 -10.96 -11.12
CA ALA A 25 5.49 -12.19 -10.45
C ALA A 25 5.84 -12.20 -8.95
N ASP A 26 6.97 -11.58 -8.57
CA ASP A 26 7.44 -11.50 -7.18
C ASP A 26 6.55 -10.60 -6.29
N TYR A 27 5.67 -9.81 -6.88
CA TYR A 27 4.77 -8.92 -6.15
C TYR A 27 3.96 -9.66 -5.07
N ALA A 28 3.50 -10.87 -5.37
CA ALA A 28 2.73 -11.68 -4.43
C ALA A 28 3.50 -11.96 -3.13
N THR A 29 4.81 -12.18 -3.23
CA THR A 29 5.69 -12.43 -2.10
C THR A 29 6.06 -11.12 -1.40
N LEU A 30 6.51 -10.11 -2.15
CA LEU A 30 6.97 -8.82 -1.63
C LEU A 30 5.89 -8.05 -0.86
N ARG A 31 4.66 -8.11 -1.34
CA ARG A 31 3.52 -7.38 -0.78
C ARG A 31 2.58 -8.25 0.06
N ALA A 32 2.97 -9.52 0.36
CA ALA A 32 2.10 -10.49 1.02
C ALA A 32 0.70 -10.54 0.38
N ALA A 33 0.67 -10.55 -0.95
CA ALA A 33 -0.53 -10.49 -1.78
C ALA A 33 -0.79 -11.83 -2.49
N SER A 34 -0.47 -12.95 -1.83
CA SER A 34 -0.79 -14.28 -2.35
C SER A 34 -2.30 -14.47 -2.45
N PRO A 35 -2.85 -14.85 -3.61
CA PRO A 35 -4.28 -15.01 -3.80
C PRO A 35 -4.90 -15.99 -2.81
N VAL A 36 -6.09 -15.67 -2.29
CA VAL A 36 -6.89 -16.56 -1.43
C VAL A 36 -7.59 -17.62 -2.28
N VAL A 37 -7.99 -17.23 -3.49
CA VAL A 37 -8.65 -18.12 -4.46
C VAL A 37 -7.91 -18.01 -5.79
N GLY A 38 -7.66 -19.15 -6.43
CA GLY A 38 -6.93 -19.18 -7.69
C GLY A 38 -5.41 -19.11 -7.50
N ARG A 39 -4.73 -18.42 -8.42
CA ARG A 39 -3.27 -18.27 -8.42
C ARG A 39 -2.84 -16.88 -8.85
N PHE A 40 -1.60 -16.54 -8.58
CA PHE A 40 -0.93 -15.38 -9.18
C PHE A 40 -0.33 -15.76 -10.55
N PHE A 41 0.04 -14.76 -11.34
CA PHE A 41 0.69 -14.98 -12.62
C PHE A 41 2.18 -15.29 -12.44
N THR A 42 2.74 -16.01 -13.41
CA THR A 42 4.13 -16.45 -13.43
C THR A 42 5.03 -15.47 -14.17
N GLU A 43 6.35 -15.58 -13.97
CA GLU A 43 7.36 -14.86 -14.76
C GLU A 43 7.22 -15.04 -16.27
N GLU A 44 6.84 -16.25 -16.71
CA GLU A 44 6.61 -16.54 -18.12
C GLU A 44 5.41 -15.76 -18.66
N GLU A 45 4.31 -15.68 -17.89
CA GLU A 45 3.13 -14.90 -18.25
C GLU A 45 3.44 -13.40 -18.31
N VAL A 46 4.34 -12.91 -17.45
CA VAL A 46 4.85 -11.54 -17.52
C VAL A 46 5.66 -11.32 -18.80
N LYS A 47 6.60 -12.23 -19.13
CA LYS A 47 7.44 -12.13 -20.34
C LYS A 47 6.63 -12.22 -21.62
N MET A 48 5.64 -13.11 -21.66
CA MET A 48 4.76 -13.33 -22.81
C MET A 48 3.65 -12.26 -22.93
N ARG A 49 3.57 -11.32 -22.00
CA ARG A 49 2.52 -10.29 -21.95
C ARG A 49 1.11 -10.92 -21.96
N ASN A 50 0.92 -11.97 -21.17
CA ASN A 50 -0.35 -12.65 -21.07
C ASN A 50 -1.41 -11.71 -20.49
N LYS A 51 -2.63 -11.84 -20.99
CA LYS A 51 -3.78 -11.04 -20.56
C LYS A 51 -4.49 -11.76 -19.42
N VAL A 52 -3.84 -11.80 -18.27
CA VAL A 52 -4.35 -12.38 -17.03
C VAL A 52 -4.47 -11.31 -15.97
N ALA A 53 -5.46 -11.44 -15.08
CA ALA A 53 -5.75 -10.47 -14.05
C ALA A 53 -6.03 -11.16 -12.71
N VAL A 54 -5.55 -10.55 -11.62
CA VAL A 54 -5.86 -10.90 -10.25
C VAL A 54 -6.66 -9.75 -9.65
N LEU A 55 -7.84 -10.05 -9.10
CA LEU A 55 -8.78 -9.05 -8.60
C LEU A 55 -8.60 -8.82 -7.09
N GLY A 56 -8.70 -7.57 -6.66
CA GLY A 56 -8.96 -7.27 -5.26
C GLY A 56 -10.39 -7.63 -4.87
N THR A 57 -10.62 -7.81 -3.57
CA THR A 57 -11.93 -8.29 -3.06
C THR A 57 -13.06 -7.30 -3.33
N THR A 58 -12.82 -5.99 -3.29
CA THR A 58 -13.83 -4.98 -3.62
C THR A 58 -14.25 -5.09 -5.09
N VAL A 59 -13.28 -5.18 -6.02
CA VAL A 59 -13.59 -5.30 -7.45
C VAL A 59 -14.32 -6.61 -7.75
N ALA A 60 -13.90 -7.71 -7.14
CA ALA A 60 -14.57 -9.01 -7.31
C ALA A 60 -16.02 -8.94 -6.84
N ARG A 61 -16.30 -8.33 -5.68
CA ARG A 61 -17.65 -8.17 -5.14
C ARG A 61 -18.52 -7.28 -6.02
N GLU A 62 -18.01 -6.13 -6.48
CA GLU A 62 -18.79 -5.17 -7.28
C GLU A 62 -19.16 -5.74 -8.66
N LEU A 63 -18.24 -6.45 -9.30
CA LEU A 63 -18.48 -7.01 -10.64
C LEU A 63 -19.24 -8.34 -10.63
N PHE A 64 -18.89 -9.25 -9.72
CA PHE A 64 -19.40 -10.61 -9.71
C PHE A 64 -20.41 -10.90 -8.59
N GLY A 65 -20.44 -10.06 -7.52
CA GLY A 65 -21.24 -10.33 -6.33
C GLY A 65 -20.73 -11.59 -5.60
N GLU A 66 -21.56 -12.61 -5.49
CA GLU A 66 -21.20 -13.91 -4.87
C GLU A 66 -20.73 -14.97 -5.90
N ALA A 67 -20.76 -14.65 -7.19
CA ALA A 67 -20.33 -15.59 -8.22
C ALA A 67 -18.80 -15.72 -8.23
N ASN A 68 -18.30 -16.92 -8.58
CA ASN A 68 -16.87 -17.15 -8.69
C ASN A 68 -16.32 -16.48 -9.95
N PRO A 69 -15.40 -15.51 -9.85
CA PRO A 69 -14.83 -14.83 -11.00
C PRO A 69 -13.72 -15.59 -11.70
N ILE A 70 -13.20 -16.68 -11.11
CA ILE A 70 -12.05 -17.41 -11.69
C ILE A 70 -12.40 -18.04 -13.02
N GLY A 71 -11.59 -17.75 -14.03
CA GLY A 71 -11.79 -18.24 -15.39
C GLY A 71 -12.62 -17.32 -16.27
N GLU A 72 -13.36 -16.39 -15.69
CA GLU A 72 -14.16 -15.39 -16.40
C GLU A 72 -13.28 -14.37 -17.14
N THR A 73 -13.88 -13.74 -18.15
CA THR A 73 -13.19 -12.72 -18.96
C THR A 73 -13.78 -11.34 -18.65
N ILE A 74 -12.92 -10.44 -18.21
CA ILE A 74 -13.24 -9.03 -17.99
C ILE A 74 -12.58 -8.16 -19.06
N LYS A 75 -13.11 -6.96 -19.29
CA LYS A 75 -12.46 -5.94 -20.14
C LYS A 75 -11.85 -4.86 -19.23
N ILE A 76 -10.57 -4.60 -19.41
CA ILE A 76 -9.86 -3.49 -18.79
C ILE A 76 -9.49 -2.51 -19.92
N ASN A 77 -10.03 -1.29 -19.91
CA ASN A 77 -9.80 -0.30 -20.97
C ASN A 77 -9.91 -0.92 -22.40
N LEU A 78 -10.99 -1.65 -22.65
CA LEU A 78 -11.29 -2.34 -23.94
C LEU A 78 -10.46 -3.59 -24.24
N VAL A 79 -9.50 -3.96 -23.39
CA VAL A 79 -8.68 -5.19 -23.55
C VAL A 79 -9.23 -6.31 -22.70
N ASN A 80 -9.41 -7.49 -23.28
CA ASN A 80 -9.91 -8.66 -22.56
C ASN A 80 -8.82 -9.29 -21.71
N PHE A 81 -9.14 -9.57 -20.43
CA PHE A 81 -8.27 -10.26 -19.46
C PHE A 81 -9.01 -11.45 -18.86
N LYS A 82 -8.31 -12.55 -18.66
CA LYS A 82 -8.82 -13.72 -17.95
C LYS A 82 -8.52 -13.55 -16.46
N VAL A 83 -9.54 -13.67 -15.62
CA VAL A 83 -9.38 -13.65 -14.17
C VAL A 83 -8.79 -14.98 -13.71
N ILE A 84 -7.67 -14.92 -12.96
CA ILE A 84 -6.92 -16.10 -12.50
C ILE A 84 -6.80 -16.19 -10.97
N GLY A 85 -7.11 -15.13 -10.25
CA GLY A 85 -7.01 -15.10 -8.78
C GLY A 85 -7.78 -13.96 -8.14
N ILE A 86 -7.98 -14.10 -6.83
CA ILE A 86 -8.54 -13.07 -5.95
C ILE A 86 -7.56 -12.83 -4.81
N LEU A 87 -7.21 -11.57 -4.55
CA LEU A 87 -6.31 -11.17 -3.49
C LEU A 87 -6.96 -11.34 -2.10
N PRO A 88 -6.15 -11.49 -1.05
CA PRO A 88 -6.65 -11.39 0.32
C PRO A 88 -7.15 -9.98 0.60
N SER A 89 -8.21 -9.85 1.40
CA SER A 89 -8.65 -8.54 1.86
C SER A 89 -7.63 -7.93 2.81
N LYS A 90 -7.22 -6.71 2.53
CA LYS A 90 -6.34 -5.88 3.36
C LYS A 90 -7.12 -4.81 4.12
N GLY A 91 -8.37 -4.60 3.72
CA GLY A 91 -9.29 -3.61 4.28
C GLY A 91 -9.10 -2.21 3.69
N ALA A 92 -10.09 -1.37 3.98
CA ALA A 92 -10.07 0.03 3.61
C ALA A 92 -9.47 0.87 4.74
N ASN A 93 -8.57 1.77 4.39
CA ASN A 93 -8.11 2.84 5.26
C ASN A 93 -9.02 4.07 5.06
N ALA A 94 -8.96 5.04 6.00
CA ALA A 94 -9.79 6.24 5.94
C ALA A 94 -9.67 7.05 4.61
N PHE A 95 -8.60 6.85 3.84
CA PHE A 95 -8.30 7.60 2.63
C PHE A 95 -8.28 6.75 1.35
N HIS A 96 -8.18 5.43 1.46
CA HIS A 96 -8.02 4.55 0.31
C HIS A 96 -8.47 3.13 0.62
N ASP A 97 -9.24 2.53 -0.30
CA ASP A 97 -9.57 1.10 -0.27
C ASP A 97 -8.44 0.32 -0.96
N GLN A 98 -7.68 -0.45 -0.17
CA GLN A 98 -6.58 -1.27 -0.67
C GLN A 98 -7.07 -2.49 -1.46
N ASP A 99 -8.35 -2.81 -1.32
CA ASP A 99 -8.99 -3.95 -1.97
C ASP A 99 -9.64 -3.55 -3.31
N ASP A 100 -9.69 -2.23 -3.62
CA ASP A 100 -10.19 -1.70 -4.91
C ASP A 100 -9.05 -1.59 -5.92
N VAL A 101 -8.50 -2.73 -6.33
CA VAL A 101 -7.36 -2.84 -7.24
C VAL A 101 -7.47 -4.06 -8.14
N ILE A 102 -6.92 -3.97 -9.34
CA ILE A 102 -6.67 -5.11 -10.22
C ILE A 102 -5.18 -5.18 -10.50
N ILE A 103 -4.60 -6.36 -10.34
CA ILE A 103 -3.20 -6.60 -10.63
C ILE A 103 -3.07 -7.41 -11.92
N VAL A 104 -2.26 -6.91 -12.83
CA VAL A 104 -1.95 -7.54 -14.13
C VAL A 104 -0.44 -7.58 -14.35
N PRO A 105 0.11 -8.39 -15.25
CA PRO A 105 1.53 -8.34 -15.58
C PRO A 105 1.95 -6.93 -16.03
N TYR A 106 3.03 -6.36 -15.46
CA TYR A 106 3.45 -4.98 -15.75
C TYR A 106 3.71 -4.74 -17.23
N THR A 107 4.26 -5.75 -17.93
CA THR A 107 4.47 -5.68 -19.37
C THR A 107 3.16 -5.55 -20.15
N THR A 108 2.10 -6.22 -19.70
CA THR A 108 0.78 -6.14 -20.31
C THR A 108 0.10 -4.81 -19.96
N ALA A 109 0.24 -4.35 -18.71
CA ALA A 109 -0.25 -3.04 -18.29
C ALA A 109 0.33 -1.91 -19.14
N MET A 110 1.66 -1.84 -19.24
CA MET A 110 2.37 -0.80 -20.01
C MET A 110 1.92 -0.77 -21.47
N TYR A 111 2.00 -1.91 -22.15
CA TYR A 111 1.83 -1.94 -23.61
C TYR A 111 0.36 -2.03 -24.08
N ARG A 112 -0.56 -2.48 -23.24
CA ARG A 112 -1.94 -2.78 -23.67
C ARG A 112 -3.03 -1.97 -22.96
N VAL A 113 -2.76 -1.51 -21.73
CA VAL A 113 -3.79 -0.89 -20.88
C VAL A 113 -3.53 0.59 -20.69
N LEU A 114 -2.31 0.95 -20.31
CA LEU A 114 -1.96 2.33 -19.93
C LEU A 114 -1.25 3.08 -21.07
N GLY A 115 -0.50 2.38 -21.91
CA GLY A 115 0.29 2.99 -22.98
C GLY A 115 1.55 3.71 -22.47
N ASP A 116 2.00 3.36 -21.25
CA ASP A 116 3.17 3.97 -20.64
C ASP A 116 4.47 3.33 -21.13
N GLU A 117 5.47 4.17 -21.40
CA GLU A 117 6.80 3.71 -21.79
C GLU A 117 7.73 3.50 -20.60
N TYR A 118 7.39 4.01 -19.44
CA TYR A 118 8.23 4.01 -18.24
C TYR A 118 7.56 3.30 -17.07
N LEU A 119 8.38 2.78 -16.16
CA LEU A 119 7.94 2.25 -14.88
C LEU A 119 7.76 3.40 -13.88
N ASP A 120 6.74 3.32 -13.06
CA ASP A 120 6.51 4.28 -11.97
C ASP A 120 7.45 4.01 -10.80
N SER A 121 7.63 2.73 -10.47
CA SER A 121 8.48 2.35 -9.34
C SER A 121 9.09 0.96 -9.49
N ILE A 122 10.14 0.74 -8.71
CA ILE A 122 10.80 -0.56 -8.57
C ILE A 122 10.91 -0.84 -7.07
N ASP A 123 10.19 -1.85 -6.61
CA ASP A 123 10.32 -2.33 -5.25
C ASP A 123 11.53 -3.27 -5.14
N VAL A 124 12.36 -3.03 -4.14
CA VAL A 124 13.55 -3.82 -3.86
C VAL A 124 13.47 -4.34 -2.43
N GLU A 125 13.62 -5.62 -2.25
CA GLU A 125 13.71 -6.26 -0.92
C GLU A 125 15.16 -6.42 -0.52
N VAL A 126 15.50 -5.94 0.66
CA VAL A 126 16.83 -6.08 1.26
C VAL A 126 16.80 -7.16 2.35
N LYS A 127 17.76 -8.07 2.33
CA LYS A 127 17.80 -9.24 3.24
C LYS A 127 17.85 -8.89 4.72
N SER A 128 18.43 -7.74 5.07
CA SER A 128 18.62 -7.30 6.46
C SER A 128 18.56 -5.78 6.54
N SER A 129 18.03 -5.27 7.63
CA SER A 129 17.99 -3.83 7.91
C SER A 129 19.38 -3.19 7.94
N GLU A 130 20.39 -3.95 8.36
CA GLU A 130 21.79 -3.48 8.44
C GLU A 130 22.40 -3.19 7.07
N LEU A 131 21.89 -3.84 6.02
CA LEU A 131 22.35 -3.67 4.64
C LEU A 131 21.57 -2.57 3.90
N MET A 132 20.60 -1.92 4.54
CA MET A 132 19.71 -0.97 3.87
C MET A 132 20.47 0.23 3.31
N ASP A 133 21.35 0.83 4.10
CA ASP A 133 22.13 2.01 3.68
C ASP A 133 23.10 1.66 2.55
N ALA A 134 23.75 0.50 2.63
CA ALA A 134 24.62 0.01 1.57
C ALA A 134 23.85 -0.24 0.26
N ALA A 135 22.68 -0.89 0.37
CA ALA A 135 21.80 -1.14 -0.78
C ALA A 135 21.29 0.17 -1.42
N GLN A 136 20.92 1.17 -0.61
CA GLN A 136 20.54 2.48 -1.12
C GLN A 136 21.66 3.14 -1.92
N GLN A 137 22.89 3.08 -1.40
CA GLN A 137 24.04 3.67 -2.07
C GLN A 137 24.33 2.95 -3.40
N GLU A 138 24.33 1.62 -3.41
CA GLU A 138 24.52 0.83 -4.62
C GLU A 138 23.44 1.11 -5.68
N ILE A 139 22.18 1.26 -5.27
CA ILE A 139 21.08 1.61 -6.19
C ILE A 139 21.31 3.02 -6.77
N LYS A 140 21.70 4.00 -5.94
CA LYS A 140 21.99 5.36 -6.41
C LYS A 140 23.12 5.35 -7.44
N ASP A 141 24.20 4.66 -7.15
CA ASP A 141 25.36 4.58 -8.04
C ASP A 141 25.03 3.87 -9.36
N LEU A 142 24.31 2.75 -9.29
CA LEU A 142 23.83 2.03 -10.47
C LEU A 142 22.93 2.91 -11.35
N MET A 143 21.98 3.64 -10.73
CA MET A 143 21.07 4.51 -11.47
C MET A 143 21.78 5.71 -12.08
N ARG A 144 22.75 6.31 -11.39
CA ARG A 144 23.61 7.36 -11.94
C ARG A 144 24.36 6.87 -13.17
N GLN A 145 24.98 5.69 -13.06
CA GLN A 145 25.71 5.08 -14.17
C GLN A 145 24.81 4.79 -15.37
N ARG A 146 23.61 4.22 -15.13
CA ARG A 146 22.67 3.85 -16.20
C ARG A 146 22.06 5.07 -16.88
N LYS A 147 21.69 6.08 -16.13
CA LYS A 147 21.12 7.34 -16.66
C LYS A 147 22.17 8.32 -17.18
N LYS A 148 23.47 8.01 -17.05
CA LYS A 148 24.60 8.89 -17.45
C LYS A 148 24.48 10.29 -16.83
N ILE A 149 24.08 10.38 -15.57
CA ILE A 149 23.96 11.63 -14.85
C ILE A 149 25.34 12.01 -14.31
N ASN A 150 25.93 13.05 -14.88
CA ASN A 150 27.25 13.56 -14.49
C ASN A 150 27.17 14.64 -13.39
N ASP A 151 25.98 15.08 -13.04
CA ASP A 151 25.75 16.13 -12.04
C ASP A 151 25.58 15.48 -10.65
N PRO A 152 26.48 15.77 -9.68
CA PRO A 152 26.40 15.22 -8.34
C PRO A 152 25.17 15.66 -7.57
N ASP A 153 24.58 16.82 -7.91
CA ASP A 153 23.41 17.38 -7.23
C ASP A 153 22.07 16.87 -7.79
N LYS A 154 22.11 16.13 -8.91
CA LYS A 154 20.92 15.50 -9.48
C LYS A 154 20.81 14.06 -9.02
N GLU A 155 19.92 13.82 -8.08
CA GLU A 155 19.48 12.46 -7.73
C GLU A 155 18.63 11.92 -8.89
N GLY A 156 19.18 10.95 -9.63
CA GLY A 156 18.49 10.35 -10.77
C GLY A 156 17.31 9.44 -10.41
N VAL A 157 17.08 9.22 -9.10
CA VAL A 157 16.04 8.36 -8.57
C VAL A 157 15.69 8.80 -7.15
N ASP A 158 14.41 8.82 -6.83
CA ASP A 158 13.92 8.99 -5.46
C ASP A 158 13.84 7.62 -4.78
N ILE A 159 14.63 7.41 -3.72
CA ILE A 159 14.64 6.15 -2.97
C ILE A 159 13.90 6.36 -1.66
N ARG A 160 12.82 5.61 -1.48
CA ARG A 160 12.01 5.64 -0.27
C ARG A 160 12.31 4.42 0.58
N ASN A 161 12.88 4.65 1.75
CA ASN A 161 13.11 3.62 2.73
C ASN A 161 11.87 3.45 3.61
N MET A 162 11.18 2.33 3.47
CA MET A 162 9.96 2.07 4.22
C MET A 162 10.22 1.88 5.72
N ALA A 163 11.40 1.38 6.10
CA ALA A 163 11.78 1.23 7.50
C ALA A 163 11.96 2.60 8.18
N GLU A 164 12.55 3.57 7.50
CA GLU A 164 12.72 4.94 8.00
C GLU A 164 11.38 5.65 8.17
N ILE A 165 10.46 5.46 7.24
CA ILE A 165 9.09 5.98 7.34
C ILE A 165 8.39 5.39 8.57
N GLN A 166 8.51 4.07 8.78
CA GLN A 166 7.89 3.39 9.92
C GLN A 166 8.51 3.83 11.25
N GLU A 167 9.83 4.02 11.30
CA GLU A 167 10.52 4.56 12.49
C GLU A 167 10.04 5.98 12.82
N THR A 168 9.92 6.84 11.81
CA THR A 168 9.43 8.22 11.97
C THR A 168 7.99 8.23 12.50
N LEU A 169 7.11 7.39 11.98
CA LEU A 169 5.74 7.25 12.47
C LEU A 169 5.72 6.77 13.94
N THR A 170 6.56 5.80 14.27
CA THR A 170 6.67 5.27 15.64
C THR A 170 7.15 6.35 16.62
N ARG A 171 8.17 7.11 16.25
CA ARG A 171 8.67 8.25 17.03
C ARG A 171 7.59 9.31 17.24
N THR A 172 6.86 9.65 16.18
CA THR A 172 5.75 10.64 16.25
C THR A 172 4.65 10.15 17.19
N THR A 173 4.22 8.89 17.07
CA THR A 173 3.21 8.29 17.94
C THR A 173 3.66 8.28 19.41
N ARG A 174 4.93 7.96 19.67
CA ARG A 174 5.50 7.99 21.02
C ARG A 174 5.51 9.42 21.61
N THR A 175 5.87 10.40 20.80
CA THR A 175 5.84 11.81 21.22
C THR A 175 4.43 12.27 21.57
N MET A 176 3.44 11.92 20.74
CA MET A 176 2.03 12.20 21.01
C MET A 176 1.53 11.51 22.29
N SER A 177 1.93 10.27 22.52
CA SER A 177 1.58 9.52 23.73
C SER A 177 2.14 10.20 25.00
N TRP A 178 3.38 10.67 24.97
CA TRP A 178 3.98 11.41 26.08
C TRP A 178 3.26 12.73 26.33
N LEU A 179 2.87 13.44 25.26
CA LEU A 179 2.15 14.72 25.37
C LEU A 179 0.76 14.51 25.97
N LEU A 180 0.01 13.52 25.49
CA LEU A 180 -1.29 13.16 26.07
C LEU A 180 -1.17 12.70 27.52
N GLY A 181 -0.15 11.89 27.83
CA GLY A 181 0.14 11.47 29.20
C GLY A 181 0.42 12.65 30.14
N SER A 182 1.19 13.64 29.69
CA SER A 182 1.47 14.84 30.47
C SER A 182 0.21 15.66 30.74
N ILE A 183 -0.66 15.83 29.75
CA ILE A 183 -1.94 16.53 29.91
C ILE A 183 -2.84 15.78 30.90
N ALA A 184 -2.91 14.45 30.81
CA ALA A 184 -3.68 13.62 31.72
C ALA A 184 -3.20 13.76 33.18
N ILE A 185 -1.88 13.76 33.40
CA ILE A 185 -1.30 13.95 34.75
C ILE A 185 -1.67 15.32 35.30
N ILE A 186 -1.53 16.39 34.51
CA ILE A 186 -1.89 17.75 34.94
C ILE A 186 -3.37 17.84 35.28
N SER A 187 -4.22 17.26 34.42
CA SER A 187 -5.68 17.24 34.66
C SER A 187 -6.04 16.47 35.92
N LEU A 188 -5.37 15.37 36.21
CA LEU A 188 -5.57 14.59 37.43
C LEU A 188 -5.13 15.36 38.67
N LEU A 189 -4.00 16.08 38.59
CA LEU A 189 -3.53 16.93 39.70
C LEU A 189 -4.52 18.08 40.01
N VAL A 190 -4.99 18.77 38.96
CA VAL A 190 -5.97 19.87 39.12
C VAL A 190 -7.29 19.33 39.69
N GLY A 191 -7.78 18.19 39.18
CA GLY A 191 -8.97 17.53 39.69
C GLY A 191 -8.81 17.05 41.14
N GLY A 192 -7.64 16.51 41.50
CA GLY A 192 -7.30 16.08 42.85
C GLY A 192 -7.28 17.23 43.85
N ILE A 193 -6.71 18.37 43.46
CA ILE A 193 -6.72 19.59 44.27
C ILE A 193 -8.17 20.09 44.48
N GLY A 194 -9.00 20.04 43.46
CA GLY A 194 -10.42 20.41 43.56
C GLY A 194 -11.17 19.53 44.53
N ILE A 195 -11.00 18.22 44.48
CA ILE A 195 -11.61 17.27 45.44
C ILE A 195 -11.08 17.50 46.85
N MET A 196 -9.78 17.70 47.00
CA MET A 196 -9.16 18.00 48.30
C MET A 196 -9.75 19.26 48.94
N ASN A 197 -9.95 20.35 48.21
CA ASN A 197 -10.55 21.56 48.69
C ASN A 197 -11.98 21.37 49.18
N ILE A 198 -12.80 20.60 48.43
CA ILE A 198 -14.18 20.28 48.82
C ILE A 198 -14.19 19.43 50.09
N MET A 199 -13.32 18.43 50.21
CA MET A 199 -13.20 17.60 51.38
C MET A 199 -12.78 18.37 52.62
N LEU A 200 -11.78 19.31 52.48
CA LEU A 200 -11.36 20.15 53.60
C LEU A 200 -12.48 21.06 54.13
N VAL A 201 -13.27 21.66 53.24
CA VAL A 201 -14.45 22.46 53.66
C VAL A 201 -15.47 21.60 54.37
N SER A 202 -15.79 20.39 53.85
CA SER A 202 -16.75 19.49 54.47
C SER A 202 -16.30 19.01 55.85
N VAL A 203 -15.01 18.77 56.06
CA VAL A 203 -14.47 18.39 57.39
C VAL A 203 -14.52 19.55 58.37
N THR A 204 -14.17 20.76 57.93
CA THR A 204 -14.20 21.95 58.80
C THR A 204 -15.61 22.34 59.24
N GLU A 205 -16.64 22.14 58.41
CA GLU A 205 -18.04 22.35 58.76
C GLU A 205 -18.59 21.29 59.74
N ARG A 206 -18.10 20.05 59.72
CA ARG A 206 -18.54 19.00 60.61
C ARG A 206 -17.88 19.01 62.00
N THR A 207 -16.76 19.74 62.15
CA THR A 207 -16.00 19.81 63.39
C THR A 207 -16.29 21.08 64.20
N LYS A 208 -17.20 21.91 63.72
CA LYS A 208 -17.84 22.98 64.51
C LYS A 208 -19.18 22.46 65.10
#